data_07e8199f9b520ae4b4b8a7d89ac41c75
#
_entry.id   07e8199f9b520ae4b4b8a7d89ac41c75
#
_cell.length_a   1.000
_cell.length_b   1.000
_cell.length_c   1.000
_cell.angle_alpha   90.00
_cell.angle_beta   90.00
_cell.angle_gamma   90.00
#
_symmetry.space_group_name_H-M   'P 1'
#
loop_
_entity.id
_entity.type
_entity.pdbx_description
1 polymer ?
#
loop_
_entity_poly.entity_id
_entity_poly.type
_entity_poly.pdbx_seq_one_letter_code
_entity_poly.pdbx_strand_id
1 'polypeptide(L)'
;MKRTSRQKDEYGKSMIADKVWRMHNLYKIKDKYGSVVTFEPNWAQMELMGPHYLNLILKARQLGVTTFFSILFLDTCLYNDNVHAAIIADNKNTAKEIFVDKVKFAYDHIPDCFKQHAPAFRDNVNELRFGNGSVFRVVTGLRGGTLQLLHITEFAKICVENPSKAAEIMSGALNTLQSGQFACIESTARGRDGEFYDMCKKAVSLQDSKKSLSPLDWKFWFFPWWKHPDYVLKDEEIVIPADIEKYFVSLENIGIMLDPKQKAWYVKKSETQGEYMKREYPSTPEEAFETANEGYYFASHMSKARSENRICNVPPDDHALKYAVMDIGWDDATAIWTFQVIGKEVHMLDYYENSGESLSHYDKWLKGRPYAIERIFLPHDAANKNPATGKCYADYVRDMGFKTDIIKKSENELVDIEMLRSLFTRLYFDQSRCSEGIKAVENYRKEWNEKKGCFRERPFHNWASHGTKSLIYGVSSLERLVGNRGLSAEEWKNIRSKYG
;
A
#
# COMPACT_ATOMS: atom_id res chain seq x y z
N MET A 1 -1.29 58.04 6.73
CA MET A 1 -2.64 58.39 7.22
C MET A 1 -3.03 57.40 8.33
N LYS A 2 -3.36 57.86 9.54
CA LYS A 2 -3.81 57.00 10.63
C LYS A 2 -5.30 56.61 10.34
N ARG A 3 -5.60 55.32 10.24
CA ARG A 3 -6.98 54.83 10.04
C ARG A 3 -7.87 55.28 11.21
N THR A 4 -9.12 55.72 10.92
CA THR A 4 -10.14 55.99 11.94
C THR A 4 -10.59 54.70 12.65
N SER A 5 -11.18 54.81 13.86
CA SER A 5 -11.68 53.67 14.63
C SER A 5 -12.56 52.77 13.76
N ARG A 6 -13.54 53.35 13.03
CA ARG A 6 -14.45 52.63 12.12
C ARG A 6 -13.71 51.92 10.99
N GLN A 7 -12.69 52.52 10.40
CA GLN A 7 -11.87 51.89 9.35
C GLN A 7 -11.01 50.76 9.92
N LYS A 8 -10.57 50.82 11.18
CA LYS A 8 -9.86 49.73 11.87
C LYS A 8 -10.80 48.57 12.12
N ASP A 9 -12.07 48.83 12.54
CA ASP A 9 -13.07 47.79 12.77
C ASP A 9 -13.51 47.07 11.46
N GLU A 10 -13.72 47.86 10.41
CA GLU A 10 -14.04 47.27 9.08
C GLU A 10 -12.88 46.47 8.52
N TYR A 11 -11.66 46.95 8.67
CA TYR A 11 -10.46 46.22 8.26
C TYR A 11 -10.28 44.93 9.09
N GLY A 12 -10.47 44.99 10.41
CA GLY A 12 -10.44 43.84 11.28
C GLY A 12 -11.47 42.78 10.89
N LYS A 13 -12.72 43.18 10.61
CA LYS A 13 -13.78 42.31 10.12
C LYS A 13 -13.43 41.65 8.79
N SER A 14 -12.86 42.42 7.87
CA SER A 14 -12.40 41.89 6.58
C SER A 14 -11.31 40.83 6.72
N MET A 15 -10.32 41.05 7.62
CA MET A 15 -9.26 40.07 7.89
C MET A 15 -9.80 38.78 8.51
N ILE A 16 -10.73 38.91 9.46
CA ILE A 16 -11.36 37.75 10.12
C ILE A 16 -12.23 36.94 9.13
N ALA A 17 -12.85 37.60 8.15
CA ALA A 17 -13.59 36.91 7.09
C ALA A 17 -12.67 36.11 6.15
N ASP A 18 -11.40 36.49 6.04
CA ASP A 18 -10.43 35.79 5.18
C ASP A 18 -9.91 34.51 5.85
N LYS A 19 -10.27 33.37 5.27
CA LYS A 19 -9.84 32.04 5.74
C LYS A 19 -8.30 31.88 5.73
N VAL A 20 -7.61 32.40 4.71
CA VAL A 20 -6.15 32.29 4.61
C VAL A 20 -5.51 33.07 5.75
N TRP A 21 -6.01 34.29 6.02
CA TRP A 21 -5.53 35.08 7.16
C TRP A 21 -5.72 34.36 8.49
N ARG A 22 -6.92 33.76 8.73
CA ARG A 22 -7.19 33.00 9.97
C ARG A 22 -6.24 31.84 10.14
N MET A 23 -6.02 31.05 9.07
CA MET A 23 -5.12 29.91 9.08
C MET A 23 -3.68 30.34 9.49
N HIS A 24 -3.21 31.51 9.09
CA HIS A 24 -1.86 31.99 9.41
C HIS A 24 -1.74 32.71 10.76
N ASN A 25 -2.82 33.16 11.37
CA ASN A 25 -2.74 34.09 12.50
C ASN A 25 -3.52 33.67 13.74
N LEU A 26 -4.56 32.84 13.60
CA LEU A 26 -5.50 32.63 14.69
C LEU A 26 -5.16 31.43 15.56
N TYR A 27 -4.63 30.37 14.95
CA TYR A 27 -4.47 29.09 15.63
C TYR A 27 -3.08 28.90 16.23
N LYS A 28 -3.02 28.22 17.39
CA LYS A 28 -1.77 27.78 18.00
C LYS A 28 -1.63 26.29 17.91
N ILE A 29 -0.39 25.84 17.74
CA ILE A 29 -0.01 24.44 17.71
C ILE A 29 1.22 24.22 18.60
N LYS A 30 1.48 22.96 18.96
CA LYS A 30 2.77 22.55 19.49
C LYS A 30 3.68 22.16 18.33
N ASP A 31 4.85 22.75 18.25
CA ASP A 31 5.88 22.39 17.28
C ASP A 31 6.57 21.06 17.65
N LYS A 32 7.53 20.59 16.81
CA LYS A 32 8.31 19.38 17.06
C LYS A 32 9.21 19.43 18.32
N TYR A 33 9.39 20.59 18.90
CA TYR A 33 10.17 20.81 20.14
C TYR A 33 9.26 20.98 21.36
N GLY A 34 7.94 20.90 21.21
CA GLY A 34 6.97 21.10 22.27
C GLY A 34 6.63 22.56 22.56
N SER A 35 7.17 23.50 21.78
CA SER A 35 6.89 24.92 21.94
C SER A 35 5.54 25.30 21.35
N VAL A 36 4.82 26.20 22.02
CA VAL A 36 3.54 26.73 21.50
C VAL A 36 3.82 27.85 20.52
N VAL A 37 3.49 27.60 19.26
CA VAL A 37 3.73 28.55 18.16
C VAL A 37 2.42 28.86 17.43
N THR A 38 2.41 30.00 16.69
CA THR A 38 1.31 30.26 15.76
C THR A 38 1.42 29.27 14.60
N PHE A 39 0.28 28.70 14.18
CA PHE A 39 0.24 27.83 13.03
C PHE A 39 0.51 28.64 11.76
N GLU A 40 1.53 28.23 11.03
CA GLU A 40 1.86 28.76 9.71
C GLU A 40 1.92 27.58 8.74
N PRO A 41 1.04 27.52 7.73
CA PRO A 41 1.05 26.41 6.76
C PRO A 41 2.41 26.34 6.04
N ASN A 42 3.00 25.15 6.03
CA ASN A 42 4.21 24.89 5.27
C ASN A 42 3.92 24.72 3.76
N TRP A 43 4.97 24.53 2.96
CA TRP A 43 4.88 24.42 1.51
C TRP A 43 3.86 23.37 1.03
N ALA A 44 3.83 22.16 1.65
CA ALA A 44 2.91 21.07 1.28
C ALA A 44 1.46 21.41 1.68
N GLN A 45 1.29 22.01 2.84
CA GLN A 45 -0.01 22.46 3.34
C GLN A 45 -0.58 23.62 2.52
N MET A 46 0.29 24.51 2.03
CA MET A 46 -0.12 25.59 1.11
C MET A 46 -0.61 25.04 -0.24
N GLU A 47 0.01 24.02 -0.79
CA GLU A 47 -0.51 23.34 -1.98
C GLU A 47 -1.92 22.73 -1.74
N LEU A 48 -2.18 22.27 -0.51
CA LEU A 48 -3.48 21.71 -0.11
C LEU A 48 -4.54 22.77 0.24
N MET A 49 -4.21 24.06 0.24
CA MET A 49 -5.19 25.16 0.38
C MET A 49 -6.05 25.34 -0.88
N GLY A 50 -5.57 24.89 -2.06
CA GLY A 50 -6.30 24.93 -3.33
C GLY A 50 -7.26 23.74 -3.44
N PRO A 51 -8.57 23.96 -3.58
CA PRO A 51 -9.54 22.91 -3.39
C PRO A 51 -9.67 21.97 -4.57
N HIS A 52 -9.55 20.66 -4.31
CA HIS A 52 -10.29 19.62 -5.02
C HIS A 52 -11.20 18.94 -4.00
N TYR A 53 -12.30 18.34 -4.46
CA TYR A 53 -13.27 17.73 -3.55
C TYR A 53 -12.70 16.46 -2.89
N LEU A 54 -12.13 15.57 -3.68
CA LEU A 54 -11.55 14.32 -3.19
C LEU A 54 -10.03 14.32 -3.39
N ASN A 55 -9.28 14.22 -2.30
CA ASN A 55 -7.82 14.33 -2.29
C ASN A 55 -7.17 13.05 -1.75
N LEU A 56 -6.25 12.50 -2.51
CA LEU A 56 -5.48 11.32 -2.17
C LEU A 56 -4.00 11.71 -2.07
N ILE A 57 -3.43 11.61 -0.87
CA ILE A 57 -2.11 12.14 -0.56
C ILE A 57 -1.15 11.01 -0.20
N LEU A 58 -0.15 10.80 -1.05
CA LEU A 58 1.04 10.02 -0.77
C LEU A 58 2.16 10.95 -0.35
N LYS A 59 2.77 10.73 0.79
CA LYS A 59 3.70 11.70 1.37
C LYS A 59 4.89 11.08 2.10
N ALA A 60 5.97 11.83 2.20
CA ALA A 60 7.01 11.59 3.19
C ALA A 60 6.50 11.85 4.62
N ARG A 61 7.22 11.34 5.62
CA ARG A 61 6.87 11.55 7.03
C ARG A 61 6.95 13.01 7.46
N GLN A 62 6.22 13.34 8.52
CA GLN A 62 6.29 14.59 9.29
C GLN A 62 6.00 15.88 8.50
N LEU A 63 5.21 15.82 7.44
CA LEU A 63 4.79 17.00 6.68
C LEU A 63 3.62 17.78 7.32
N GLY A 64 3.14 17.34 8.49
CA GLY A 64 2.10 18.03 9.23
C GLY A 64 0.71 18.02 8.62
N VAL A 65 0.43 17.11 7.67
CA VAL A 65 -0.86 17.03 6.94
C VAL A 65 -2.04 16.86 7.90
N THR A 66 -1.91 15.96 8.90
CA THR A 66 -2.95 15.77 9.92
C THR A 66 -3.19 17.03 10.74
N THR A 67 -2.15 17.79 11.08
CA THR A 67 -2.28 19.08 11.80
C THR A 67 -3.00 20.10 10.92
N PHE A 68 -2.64 20.19 9.64
CA PHE A 68 -3.29 21.08 8.69
C PHE A 68 -4.80 20.83 8.59
N PHE A 69 -5.21 19.57 8.36
CA PHE A 69 -6.64 19.24 8.28
C PHE A 69 -7.36 19.40 9.60
N SER A 70 -6.68 19.18 10.74
CA SER A 70 -7.27 19.47 12.06
C SER A 70 -7.61 20.96 12.22
N ILE A 71 -6.70 21.85 11.82
CA ILE A 71 -6.93 23.30 11.87
C ILE A 71 -7.95 23.74 10.83
N LEU A 72 -7.85 23.24 9.59
CA LEU A 72 -8.75 23.59 8.49
C LEU A 72 -10.20 23.20 8.81
N PHE A 73 -10.43 22.03 9.38
CA PHE A 73 -11.75 21.53 9.74
C PHE A 73 -12.30 22.30 10.95
N LEU A 74 -11.44 22.58 11.94
CA LEU A 74 -11.80 23.41 13.08
C LEU A 74 -12.25 24.81 12.61
N ASP A 75 -11.46 25.46 11.76
CA ASP A 75 -11.77 26.77 11.18
C ASP A 75 -13.12 26.72 10.43
N THR A 76 -13.32 25.69 9.63
CA THR A 76 -14.56 25.55 8.86
C THR A 76 -15.78 25.36 9.77
N CYS A 77 -15.66 24.55 10.85
CA CYS A 77 -16.73 24.37 11.84
C CYS A 77 -17.05 25.65 12.65
N LEU A 78 -16.03 26.47 12.91
CA LEU A 78 -16.20 27.71 13.67
C LEU A 78 -16.90 28.82 12.87
N TYR A 79 -16.62 28.91 11.59
CA TYR A 79 -17.05 30.01 10.73
C TYR A 79 -18.16 29.65 9.73
N ASN A 80 -18.70 28.42 9.80
CA ASN A 80 -19.87 28.01 9.01
C ASN A 80 -20.83 27.21 9.88
N ASP A 81 -22.12 27.38 9.65
CA ASP A 81 -23.17 26.72 10.39
C ASP A 81 -23.40 25.29 9.90
N ASN A 82 -23.73 24.39 10.83
CA ASN A 82 -24.17 23.01 10.59
C ASN A 82 -23.15 22.16 9.81
N VAL A 83 -21.85 22.44 9.97
CA VAL A 83 -20.78 21.64 9.35
C VAL A 83 -20.46 20.43 10.23
N HIS A 84 -20.53 19.25 9.65
CA HIS A 84 -20.08 18.01 10.29
C HIS A 84 -18.74 17.59 9.69
N ALA A 85 -17.69 17.64 10.51
CA ALA A 85 -16.35 17.25 10.17
C ALA A 85 -15.90 16.01 10.94
N ALA A 86 -15.16 15.12 10.30
CA ALA A 86 -14.57 13.96 10.95
C ALA A 86 -13.14 13.68 10.50
N ILE A 87 -12.29 13.25 11.46
CA ILE A 87 -11.00 12.61 11.18
C ILE A 87 -11.10 11.15 11.61
N ILE A 88 -10.75 10.22 10.71
CA ILE A 88 -10.63 8.80 11.01
C ILE A 88 -9.16 8.45 11.19
N ALA A 89 -8.80 7.95 12.38
CA ALA A 89 -7.45 7.50 12.70
C ALA A 89 -7.35 5.96 12.71
N ASP A 90 -6.12 5.46 12.63
CA ASP A 90 -5.82 4.03 12.60
C ASP A 90 -6.23 3.29 13.88
N ASN A 91 -6.10 3.92 15.04
CA ASN A 91 -6.47 3.34 16.34
C ASN A 91 -6.99 4.39 17.32
N LYS A 92 -7.53 3.93 18.47
CA LYS A 92 -8.15 4.80 19.49
C LYS A 92 -7.15 5.74 20.17
N ASN A 93 -5.91 5.32 20.37
CA ASN A 93 -4.89 6.16 21.00
C ASN A 93 -4.50 7.32 20.05
N THR A 94 -4.24 7.01 18.79
CA THR A 94 -3.97 8.03 17.77
C THR A 94 -5.15 9.00 17.62
N ALA A 95 -6.40 8.50 17.64
CA ALA A 95 -7.58 9.35 17.58
C ALA A 95 -7.63 10.34 18.75
N LYS A 96 -7.37 9.85 19.99
CA LYS A 96 -7.31 10.66 21.18
C LYS A 96 -6.18 11.71 21.11
N GLU A 97 -4.99 11.33 20.68
CA GLU A 97 -3.85 12.23 20.50
C GLU A 97 -4.15 13.33 19.49
N ILE A 98 -4.71 12.99 18.32
CA ILE A 98 -5.12 13.98 17.31
C ILE A 98 -6.15 14.93 17.89
N PHE A 99 -7.14 14.41 18.60
CA PHE A 99 -8.18 15.26 19.20
C PHE A 99 -7.60 16.21 20.24
N VAL A 100 -6.88 15.69 21.23
CA VAL A 100 -6.37 16.47 22.36
C VAL A 100 -5.27 17.44 21.92
N ASP A 101 -4.27 16.96 21.19
CA ASP A 101 -3.05 17.75 20.90
C ASP A 101 -3.15 18.63 19.65
N LYS A 102 -4.15 18.38 18.78
CA LYS A 102 -4.31 19.18 17.55
C LYS A 102 -5.62 19.96 17.54
N VAL A 103 -6.75 19.29 17.71
CA VAL A 103 -8.08 19.91 17.58
C VAL A 103 -8.42 20.74 18.82
N LYS A 104 -8.48 20.09 19.98
CA LYS A 104 -8.82 20.74 21.24
C LYS A 104 -7.79 21.77 21.66
N PHE A 105 -6.49 21.42 21.53
CA PHE A 105 -5.41 22.37 21.84
C PHE A 105 -5.55 23.65 21.03
N ALA A 106 -5.77 23.56 19.71
CA ALA A 106 -5.94 24.73 18.89
C ALA A 106 -7.18 25.54 19.27
N TYR A 107 -8.31 24.88 19.54
CA TYR A 107 -9.55 25.55 20.01
C TYR A 107 -9.35 26.25 21.33
N ASP A 108 -8.73 25.61 22.32
CA ASP A 108 -8.51 26.19 23.64
C ASP A 108 -7.66 27.48 23.60
N HIS A 109 -6.74 27.59 22.62
CA HIS A 109 -5.84 28.73 22.45
C HIS A 109 -6.38 29.84 21.51
N ILE A 110 -7.58 29.69 20.98
CA ILE A 110 -8.25 30.78 20.27
C ILE A 110 -8.65 31.86 21.28
N PRO A 111 -8.45 33.16 21.02
CA PRO A 111 -8.94 34.23 21.88
C PRO A 111 -10.46 34.20 22.10
N ASP A 112 -10.92 34.48 23.31
CA ASP A 112 -12.33 34.31 23.71
C ASP A 112 -13.32 35.11 22.85
N CYS A 113 -12.90 36.26 22.31
CA CYS A 113 -13.73 37.04 21.40
C CYS A 113 -14.12 36.28 20.11
N PHE A 114 -13.28 35.34 19.68
CA PHE A 114 -13.60 34.47 18.53
C PHE A 114 -14.44 33.25 18.93
N LYS A 115 -14.24 32.70 20.15
CA LYS A 115 -15.04 31.62 20.68
C LYS A 115 -16.51 31.99 20.91
N GLN A 116 -16.78 33.26 21.21
CA GLN A 116 -18.14 33.76 21.41
C GLN A 116 -19.05 33.56 20.18
N HIS A 117 -18.48 33.54 19.00
CA HIS A 117 -19.24 33.32 17.77
C HIS A 117 -19.75 31.87 17.63
N ALA A 118 -18.95 30.90 18.02
CA ALA A 118 -19.32 29.49 18.02
C ALA A 118 -18.74 28.78 19.27
N PRO A 119 -19.33 29.01 20.46
CA PRO A 119 -18.85 28.39 21.70
C PRO A 119 -19.08 26.88 21.64
N ALA A 120 -18.09 26.10 22.08
CA ALA A 120 -18.26 24.67 22.25
C ALA A 120 -19.09 24.40 23.54
N PHE A 121 -20.24 23.80 23.40
CA PHE A 121 -21.13 23.45 24.52
C PHE A 121 -21.03 21.98 24.94
N ARG A 122 -20.43 21.13 24.09
CA ARG A 122 -20.11 19.75 24.42
C ARG A 122 -18.67 19.47 24.01
N ASP A 123 -17.86 19.17 25.01
CA ASP A 123 -16.45 18.85 24.89
C ASP A 123 -16.25 17.50 25.57
N ASN A 124 -16.13 16.45 24.79
CA ASN A 124 -15.80 15.11 25.27
C ASN A 124 -14.47 14.62 24.66
N VAL A 125 -14.12 13.37 24.94
CA VAL A 125 -12.79 12.83 24.59
C VAL A 125 -12.50 12.82 23.09
N ASN A 126 -13.52 12.93 22.22
CA ASN A 126 -13.37 12.75 20.77
C ASN A 126 -14.20 13.73 19.93
N GLU A 127 -14.96 14.65 20.56
CA GLU A 127 -15.94 15.47 19.83
C GLU A 127 -16.05 16.87 20.43
N LEU A 128 -16.05 17.87 19.57
CA LEU A 128 -16.50 19.22 19.89
C LEU A 128 -17.83 19.50 19.16
N ARG A 129 -18.83 20.02 19.92
CA ARG A 129 -20.08 20.53 19.37
C ARG A 129 -20.19 22.01 19.60
N PHE A 130 -20.48 22.74 18.57
CA PHE A 130 -20.51 24.19 18.56
C PHE A 130 -21.93 24.74 18.57
N GLY A 131 -22.10 25.94 19.10
CA GLY A 131 -23.37 26.63 19.20
C GLY A 131 -24.04 26.98 17.86
N ASN A 132 -23.26 26.98 16.76
CA ASN A 132 -23.73 27.15 15.40
C ASN A 132 -24.20 25.84 14.73
N GLY A 133 -24.39 24.76 15.50
CA GLY A 133 -24.81 23.45 14.99
C GLY A 133 -23.72 22.59 14.40
N SER A 134 -22.49 23.11 14.28
CA SER A 134 -21.35 22.36 13.73
C SER A 134 -20.80 21.34 14.71
N VAL A 135 -20.21 20.25 14.18
CA VAL A 135 -19.65 19.14 14.96
C VAL A 135 -18.33 18.71 14.38
N PHE A 136 -17.30 18.60 15.21
CA PHE A 136 -16.01 18.05 14.81
C PHE A 136 -15.66 16.81 15.65
N ARG A 137 -15.38 15.68 14.99
CA ARG A 137 -15.07 14.39 15.63
C ARG A 137 -13.73 13.84 15.19
N VAL A 138 -13.05 13.16 16.12
CA VAL A 138 -11.89 12.31 15.77
C VAL A 138 -12.19 10.89 16.27
N VAL A 139 -12.30 9.96 15.33
CA VAL A 139 -12.83 8.60 15.57
C VAL A 139 -11.99 7.55 14.88
N THR A 140 -12.29 6.26 15.12
CA THR A 140 -11.60 5.15 14.43
C THR A 140 -12.44 4.51 13.34
N GLY A 141 -13.70 4.86 13.22
CA GLY A 141 -14.64 4.39 12.19
C GLY A 141 -15.90 5.22 12.27
N LEU A 142 -16.65 5.28 11.20
CA LEU A 142 -17.86 6.05 11.09
C LEU A 142 -18.84 5.36 10.14
N ARG A 143 -20.08 5.18 10.63
CA ARG A 143 -21.18 4.66 9.84
C ARG A 143 -22.42 5.54 10.02
N GLY A 144 -23.04 5.88 8.91
CA GLY A 144 -24.25 6.71 8.91
C GLY A 144 -24.01 8.19 9.24
N GLY A 145 -25.03 9.01 9.02
CA GLY A 145 -24.96 10.46 9.09
C GLY A 145 -24.45 11.09 7.79
N THR A 146 -24.45 12.42 7.74
CA THR A 146 -23.93 13.20 6.63
C THR A 146 -22.69 13.95 7.10
N LEU A 147 -21.62 13.88 6.33
CA LEU A 147 -20.39 14.63 6.56
C LEU A 147 -20.18 15.63 5.42
N GLN A 148 -19.71 16.82 5.75
CA GLN A 148 -19.22 17.78 4.77
C GLN A 148 -17.70 17.71 4.60
N LEU A 149 -16.99 17.31 5.67
CA LEU A 149 -15.53 17.23 5.71
C LEU A 149 -15.09 15.89 6.30
N LEU A 150 -14.30 15.15 5.55
CA LEU A 150 -13.73 13.87 6.01
C LEU A 150 -12.22 13.85 5.76
N HIS A 151 -11.46 13.47 6.77
CA HIS A 151 -10.04 13.17 6.66
C HIS A 151 -9.75 11.76 7.19
N ILE A 152 -9.07 10.95 6.42
CA ILE A 152 -8.63 9.61 6.81
C ILE A 152 -7.10 9.62 6.85
N THR A 153 -6.52 9.45 8.04
CA THR A 153 -5.07 9.47 8.23
C THR A 153 -4.50 8.06 8.30
N GLU A 154 -3.29 7.88 7.78
CA GLU A 154 -2.54 6.62 7.75
C GLU A 154 -3.33 5.44 7.12
N PHE A 155 -4.04 5.72 6.02
CA PHE A 155 -4.96 4.75 5.41
C PHE A 155 -4.25 3.51 4.86
N ALA A 156 -3.05 3.64 4.27
CA ALA A 156 -2.28 2.48 3.82
C ALA A 156 -1.94 1.54 4.98
N LYS A 157 -1.67 2.08 6.19
CA LYS A 157 -1.47 1.29 7.39
C LYS A 157 -2.74 0.53 7.78
N ILE A 158 -3.89 1.20 7.72
CA ILE A 158 -5.19 0.57 8.00
C ILE A 158 -5.46 -0.57 7.00
N CYS A 159 -5.21 -0.37 5.70
CA CYS A 159 -5.39 -1.40 4.67
C CYS A 159 -4.57 -2.67 4.94
N VAL A 160 -3.33 -2.51 5.41
CA VAL A 160 -2.43 -3.65 5.64
C VAL A 160 -2.69 -4.33 6.99
N GLU A 161 -2.88 -3.56 8.07
CA GLU A 161 -3.00 -4.09 9.43
C GLU A 161 -4.43 -4.54 9.75
N ASN A 162 -5.44 -3.89 9.17
CA ASN A 162 -6.86 -4.20 9.40
C ASN A 162 -7.70 -4.04 8.10
N PRO A 163 -7.60 -4.98 7.15
CA PRO A 163 -8.34 -4.93 5.89
C PRO A 163 -9.85 -4.81 6.05
N SER A 164 -10.43 -5.46 7.07
CA SER A 164 -11.88 -5.36 7.35
C SER A 164 -12.29 -3.95 7.70
N LYS A 165 -11.46 -3.23 8.45
CA LYS A 165 -11.68 -1.82 8.77
C LYS A 165 -11.51 -0.93 7.55
N ALA A 166 -10.54 -1.22 6.67
CA ALA A 166 -10.38 -0.50 5.41
C ALA A 166 -11.65 -0.64 4.54
N ALA A 167 -12.16 -1.86 4.38
CA ALA A 167 -13.41 -2.12 3.66
C ALA A 167 -14.62 -1.40 4.31
N GLU A 168 -14.69 -1.35 5.65
CA GLU A 168 -15.71 -0.59 6.36
C GLU A 168 -15.63 0.91 6.10
N ILE A 169 -14.43 1.48 6.08
CA ILE A 169 -14.20 2.90 5.76
C ILE A 169 -14.63 3.20 4.32
N MET A 170 -14.24 2.35 3.37
CA MET A 170 -14.61 2.52 1.96
C MET A 170 -16.12 2.42 1.74
N SER A 171 -16.77 1.42 2.33
CA SER A 171 -18.22 1.19 2.16
C SER A 171 -19.10 2.04 3.08
N GLY A 172 -18.58 2.50 4.21
CA GLY A 172 -19.32 3.26 5.22
C GLY A 172 -19.00 4.76 5.18
N ALA A 173 -17.79 5.15 5.58
CA ALA A 173 -17.45 6.56 5.77
C ALA A 173 -17.46 7.36 4.47
N LEU A 174 -16.92 6.82 3.36
CA LEU A 174 -16.93 7.53 2.08
C LEU A 174 -18.33 7.70 1.50
N ASN A 175 -19.24 6.76 1.75
CA ASN A 175 -20.64 6.88 1.33
C ASN A 175 -21.46 7.91 2.13
N THR A 176 -20.92 8.46 3.23
CA THR A 176 -21.55 9.57 3.95
C THR A 176 -21.36 10.93 3.25
N LEU A 177 -20.46 10.99 2.27
CA LEU A 177 -20.16 12.18 1.49
C LEU A 177 -21.09 12.28 0.30
N GLN A 178 -21.63 13.48 0.08
CA GLN A 178 -22.37 13.82 -1.13
C GLN A 178 -21.43 14.46 -2.17
N SER A 179 -21.85 14.48 -3.44
CA SER A 179 -21.10 15.17 -4.48
C SER A 179 -20.85 16.64 -4.11
N GLY A 180 -19.60 17.09 -4.24
CA GLY A 180 -19.19 18.45 -3.87
C GLY A 180 -18.78 18.62 -2.42
N GLN A 181 -18.82 17.58 -1.60
CA GLN A 181 -18.24 17.58 -0.25
C GLN A 181 -16.75 17.22 -0.28
N PHE A 182 -16.05 17.51 0.80
CA PHE A 182 -14.59 17.38 0.86
C PHE A 182 -14.16 16.09 1.53
N ALA A 183 -13.27 15.34 0.88
CA ALA A 183 -12.52 14.26 1.52
C ALA A 183 -11.02 14.34 1.24
N CYS A 184 -10.26 13.93 2.24
CA CYS A 184 -8.82 13.72 2.13
C CYS A 184 -8.45 12.36 2.73
N ILE A 185 -7.73 11.56 1.97
CA ILE A 185 -7.09 10.33 2.44
C ILE A 185 -5.59 10.52 2.35
N GLU A 186 -4.86 10.30 3.44
CA GLU A 186 -3.42 10.47 3.45
C GLU A 186 -2.68 9.31 4.10
N SER A 187 -1.52 8.97 3.57
CA SER A 187 -0.62 7.99 4.18
C SER A 187 0.81 8.10 3.66
N THR A 188 1.76 7.53 4.42
CA THR A 188 2.98 6.94 3.84
C THR A 188 2.60 5.62 3.18
N ALA A 189 3.40 5.15 2.20
CA ALA A 189 3.12 3.89 1.53
C ALA A 189 3.32 2.66 2.44
N ARG A 190 2.63 1.55 2.13
CA ARG A 190 2.74 0.27 2.83
C ARG A 190 2.76 -0.92 1.86
N GLY A 191 3.59 -0.79 0.81
CA GLY A 191 3.70 -1.82 -0.22
C GLY A 191 2.74 -1.60 -1.40
N ARG A 192 2.78 -2.54 -2.35
CA ARG A 192 2.02 -2.48 -3.63
C ARG A 192 0.69 -3.24 -3.54
N ASP A 193 -0.01 -3.12 -2.41
CA ASP A 193 -1.26 -3.83 -2.12
C ASP A 193 -2.24 -3.00 -1.32
N GLY A 194 -3.54 -3.37 -1.43
CA GLY A 194 -4.66 -2.79 -0.70
C GLY A 194 -5.23 -1.53 -1.35
N GLU A 195 -6.40 -1.13 -0.83
CA GLU A 195 -7.23 -0.08 -1.39
C GLU A 195 -6.46 1.24 -1.60
N PHE A 196 -5.56 1.61 -0.69
CA PHE A 196 -4.79 2.86 -0.82
C PHE A 196 -3.88 2.85 -2.06
N TYR A 197 -3.17 1.74 -2.29
CA TYR A 197 -2.32 1.59 -3.47
C TYR A 197 -3.14 1.62 -4.77
N ASP A 198 -4.23 0.86 -4.82
CA ASP A 198 -5.10 0.79 -6.00
C ASP A 198 -5.75 2.15 -6.29
N MET A 199 -6.17 2.87 -5.26
CA MET A 199 -6.67 4.24 -5.40
C MET A 199 -5.60 5.19 -5.96
N CYS A 200 -4.37 5.15 -5.44
CA CYS A 200 -3.25 5.95 -5.93
C CYS A 200 -2.96 5.65 -7.41
N LYS A 201 -2.86 4.38 -7.77
CA LYS A 201 -2.62 3.95 -9.16
C LYS A 201 -3.71 4.43 -10.11
N LYS A 202 -4.98 4.31 -9.70
CA LYS A 202 -6.11 4.79 -10.50
C LYS A 202 -6.11 6.31 -10.65
N ALA A 203 -5.84 7.04 -9.56
CA ALA A 203 -5.81 8.50 -9.58
C ALA A 203 -4.65 9.04 -10.43
N VAL A 204 -3.45 8.45 -10.36
CA VAL A 204 -2.31 8.78 -11.21
C VAL A 204 -2.66 8.53 -12.67
N SER A 205 -3.18 7.35 -13.03
CA SER A 205 -3.56 7.02 -14.41
C SER A 205 -4.59 8.00 -14.98
N LEU A 206 -5.53 8.45 -14.14
CA LEU A 206 -6.53 9.44 -14.55
C LEU A 206 -5.88 10.81 -14.82
N GLN A 207 -4.97 11.26 -13.95
CA GLN A 207 -4.25 12.53 -14.14
C GLN A 207 -3.34 12.49 -15.38
N ASP A 208 -2.66 11.37 -15.64
CA ASP A 208 -1.80 11.17 -16.81
C ASP A 208 -2.59 11.22 -18.13
N SER A 209 -3.88 10.84 -18.09
CA SER A 209 -4.78 10.96 -19.24
C SER A 209 -5.10 12.40 -19.62
N LYS A 210 -4.67 13.39 -18.82
CA LYS A 210 -4.90 14.84 -18.99
C LYS A 210 -6.39 15.24 -19.11
N LYS A 211 -7.30 14.39 -18.64
CA LYS A 211 -8.74 14.71 -18.56
C LYS A 211 -9.01 15.60 -17.34
N SER A 212 -9.97 16.49 -17.45
CA SER A 212 -10.45 17.26 -16.30
C SER A 212 -11.07 16.35 -15.26
N LEU A 213 -10.68 16.53 -14.00
CA LEU A 213 -11.24 15.76 -12.89
C LEU A 213 -12.68 16.25 -12.59
N SER A 214 -13.60 15.31 -12.42
CA SER A 214 -14.95 15.59 -11.90
C SER A 214 -14.92 15.73 -10.36
N PRO A 215 -16.00 16.25 -9.73
CA PRO A 215 -16.10 16.30 -8.27
C PRO A 215 -16.03 14.94 -7.56
N LEU A 216 -16.21 13.83 -8.28
CA LEU A 216 -16.16 12.46 -7.76
C LEU A 216 -14.83 11.76 -8.06
N ASP A 217 -13.92 12.41 -8.78
CA ASP A 217 -12.59 11.87 -9.07
C ASP A 217 -11.61 12.23 -7.96
N TRP A 218 -10.72 11.31 -7.63
CA TRP A 218 -9.65 11.55 -6.68
C TRP A 218 -8.50 12.28 -7.35
N LYS A 219 -8.11 13.45 -6.80
CA LYS A 219 -6.90 14.15 -7.16
C LYS A 219 -5.74 13.56 -6.38
N PHE A 220 -4.73 13.06 -7.09
CA PHE A 220 -3.52 12.53 -6.48
C PHE A 220 -2.52 13.65 -6.17
N TRP A 221 -1.95 13.60 -4.97
CA TRP A 221 -0.90 14.49 -4.51
C TRP A 221 0.27 13.64 -4.03
N PHE A 222 1.47 14.05 -4.43
CA PHE A 222 2.69 13.44 -3.95
C PHE A 222 3.59 14.50 -3.32
N PHE A 223 3.97 14.28 -2.06
CA PHE A 223 4.86 15.16 -1.31
C PHE A 223 6.14 14.41 -0.95
N PRO A 224 7.23 14.58 -1.75
CA PRO A 224 8.50 13.93 -1.53
C PRO A 224 9.29 14.58 -0.39
N TRP A 225 10.26 13.84 0.14
CA TRP A 225 11.10 14.29 1.22
C TRP A 225 11.99 15.50 0.82
N TRP A 226 12.52 15.47 -0.38
CA TRP A 226 13.50 16.46 -0.86
C TRP A 226 12.95 17.88 -1.06
N LYS A 227 11.65 18.06 -1.07
CA LYS A 227 11.02 19.38 -1.03
C LYS A 227 10.95 19.97 0.38
N HIS A 228 11.24 19.17 1.44
CA HIS A 228 11.14 19.66 2.81
C HIS A 228 12.39 20.46 3.21
N PRO A 229 12.26 21.75 3.61
CA PRO A 229 13.41 22.61 3.90
C PRO A 229 14.26 22.16 5.09
N ASP A 230 13.67 21.40 6.04
CA ASP A 230 14.38 20.90 7.22
C ASP A 230 15.11 19.57 6.97
N TYR A 231 14.90 18.92 5.81
CA TYR A 231 15.56 17.65 5.51
C TYR A 231 16.92 17.89 4.86
N VAL A 232 17.74 18.63 5.60
CA VAL A 232 19.10 19.00 5.24
C VAL A 232 20.01 18.77 6.44
N LEU A 233 21.28 18.43 6.19
CA LEU A 233 22.32 18.38 7.19
C LEU A 233 23.37 19.45 6.83
N LYS A 234 23.61 20.37 7.76
CA LYS A 234 24.51 21.51 7.53
C LYS A 234 25.92 21.13 7.98
N ASP A 235 26.90 21.57 7.20
CA ASP A 235 28.31 21.63 7.56
C ASP A 235 29.02 20.32 7.93
N GLU A 236 28.54 19.15 7.41
CA GLU A 236 29.22 17.87 7.58
C GLU A 236 29.71 17.35 6.22
N GLU A 237 31.02 17.05 6.14
CA GLU A 237 31.58 16.22 5.07
C GLU A 237 31.22 14.78 5.33
N ILE A 238 30.33 14.24 4.51
CA ILE A 238 29.87 12.86 4.62
C ILE A 238 30.37 12.07 3.42
N VAL A 239 30.95 10.92 3.69
CA VAL A 239 31.27 9.94 2.66
C VAL A 239 29.96 9.29 2.19
N ILE A 240 29.63 9.45 0.91
CA ILE A 240 28.44 8.85 0.31
C ILE A 240 28.79 7.44 -0.10
N PRO A 241 28.07 6.40 0.41
CA PRO A 241 28.24 5.01 -0.03
C PRO A 241 27.96 4.86 -1.54
N ALA A 242 28.67 3.95 -2.20
CA ALA A 242 28.60 3.79 -3.66
C ALA A 242 27.22 3.38 -4.18
N ASP A 243 26.43 2.66 -3.39
CA ASP A 243 25.04 2.30 -3.70
C ASP A 243 24.11 3.50 -3.61
N ILE A 244 24.29 4.37 -2.60
CA ILE A 244 23.53 5.62 -2.45
C ILE A 244 23.93 6.64 -3.53
N GLU A 245 25.20 6.70 -3.92
CA GLU A 245 25.63 7.56 -5.04
C GLU A 245 24.95 7.13 -6.36
N LYS A 246 24.89 5.84 -6.65
CA LYS A 246 24.15 5.33 -7.81
C LYS A 246 22.66 5.73 -7.76
N TYR A 247 22.09 5.68 -6.57
CA TYR A 247 20.71 6.10 -6.37
C TYR A 247 20.55 7.60 -6.65
N PHE A 248 21.44 8.47 -6.17
CA PHE A 248 21.38 9.91 -6.46
C PHE A 248 21.53 10.20 -7.97
N VAL A 249 22.44 9.50 -8.65
CA VAL A 249 22.55 9.58 -10.13
C VAL A 249 21.24 9.18 -10.81
N SER A 250 20.57 8.15 -10.31
CA SER A 250 19.27 7.73 -10.86
C SER A 250 18.18 8.80 -10.69
N LEU A 251 18.19 9.56 -9.58
CA LEU A 251 17.30 10.69 -9.36
C LEU A 251 17.63 11.87 -10.29
N GLU A 252 18.90 12.17 -10.48
CA GLU A 252 19.35 13.21 -11.42
C GLU A 252 18.90 12.93 -12.86
N ASN A 253 18.93 11.66 -13.29
CA ASN A 253 18.45 11.22 -14.61
C ASN A 253 16.95 11.46 -14.85
N ILE A 254 16.16 11.56 -13.79
CA ILE A 254 14.71 11.88 -13.87
C ILE A 254 14.41 13.33 -13.48
N GLY A 255 15.46 14.18 -13.37
CA GLY A 255 15.32 15.61 -13.10
C GLY A 255 15.21 16.02 -11.63
N ILE A 256 15.46 15.12 -10.68
CA ILE A 256 15.49 15.41 -9.24
C ILE A 256 16.93 15.74 -8.84
N MET A 257 17.22 17.02 -8.68
CA MET A 257 18.55 17.52 -8.30
C MET A 257 18.60 17.74 -6.80
N LEU A 258 19.43 16.97 -6.09
CA LEU A 258 19.67 17.12 -4.66
C LEU A 258 20.90 17.96 -4.40
N ASP A 259 20.81 18.93 -3.48
CA ASP A 259 21.97 19.66 -3.01
C ASP A 259 22.84 18.81 -2.05
N PRO A 260 24.11 19.19 -1.80
CA PRO A 260 25.00 18.43 -0.92
C PRO A 260 24.44 18.22 0.49
N LYS A 261 23.69 19.18 1.04
CA LYS A 261 23.11 19.10 2.40
C LYS A 261 21.96 18.13 2.46
N GLN A 262 21.17 18.03 1.38
CA GLN A 262 20.12 17.02 1.23
C GLN A 262 20.72 15.63 1.06
N LYS A 263 21.75 15.47 0.23
CA LYS A 263 22.49 14.20 0.07
C LYS A 263 23.05 13.73 1.41
N ALA A 264 23.69 14.63 2.17
CA ALA A 264 24.21 14.36 3.50
C ALA A 264 23.12 13.92 4.49
N TRP A 265 21.98 14.62 4.51
CA TRP A 265 20.84 14.26 5.34
C TRP A 265 20.29 12.86 4.98
N TYR A 266 20.13 12.58 3.68
CA TYR A 266 19.63 11.30 3.21
C TYR A 266 20.52 10.14 3.65
N VAL A 267 21.85 10.26 3.48
CA VAL A 267 22.83 9.26 3.92
C VAL A 267 22.68 8.98 5.42
N LYS A 268 22.70 10.01 6.25
CA LYS A 268 22.57 9.86 7.71
C LYS A 268 21.21 9.33 8.13
N LYS A 269 20.15 9.73 7.44
CA LYS A 269 18.81 9.23 7.73
C LYS A 269 18.66 7.78 7.32
N SER A 270 19.26 7.35 6.21
CA SER A 270 19.23 5.95 5.75
C SER A 270 19.95 5.00 6.70
N GLU A 271 21.01 5.43 7.40
CA GLU A 271 21.68 4.63 8.44
C GLU A 271 20.70 4.21 9.56
N THR A 272 19.73 5.07 9.90
CA THR A 272 18.72 4.79 10.95
C THR A 272 17.44 4.16 10.41
N GLN A 273 17.07 4.43 9.17
CA GLN A 273 15.84 3.92 8.57
C GLN A 273 16.04 2.58 7.86
N GLY A 274 17.26 2.27 7.43
CA GLY A 274 17.56 1.05 6.69
C GLY A 274 16.63 0.87 5.49
N GLU A 275 16.03 -0.30 5.37
CA GLU A 275 15.11 -0.66 4.28
C GLU A 275 13.83 0.20 4.23
N TYR A 276 13.47 0.85 5.33
CA TYR A 276 12.28 1.71 5.38
C TYR A 276 12.50 3.09 4.77
N MET A 277 13.75 3.46 4.40
CA MET A 277 14.07 4.81 3.95
C MET A 277 13.22 5.26 2.78
N LYS A 278 13.12 4.47 1.73
CA LYS A 278 12.35 4.78 0.52
C LYS A 278 10.83 4.86 0.78
N ARG A 279 10.32 4.08 1.70
CA ARG A 279 8.91 4.09 2.10
C ARG A 279 8.56 5.33 2.93
N GLU A 280 9.41 5.67 3.89
CA GLU A 280 9.15 6.75 4.84
C GLU A 280 9.55 8.13 4.29
N TYR A 281 10.56 8.14 3.41
CA TYR A 281 11.09 9.35 2.76
C TYR A 281 11.25 9.13 1.25
N PRO A 282 10.15 8.91 0.52
CA PRO A 282 10.21 8.61 -0.91
C PRO A 282 10.62 9.83 -1.73
N SER A 283 11.37 9.58 -2.80
CA SER A 283 11.72 10.59 -3.80
C SER A 283 10.73 10.63 -4.96
N THR A 284 10.09 9.49 -5.28
CA THR A 284 9.06 9.35 -6.30
C THR A 284 7.87 8.53 -5.80
N PRO A 285 6.69 8.61 -6.42
CA PRO A 285 5.55 7.79 -6.06
C PRO A 285 5.82 6.28 -6.19
N GLU A 286 6.55 5.88 -7.24
CA GLU A 286 6.88 4.48 -7.51
C GLU A 286 7.76 3.90 -6.40
N GLU A 287 8.79 4.66 -6.00
CA GLU A 287 9.71 4.29 -4.93
C GLU A 287 8.99 4.12 -3.58
N ALA A 288 8.00 4.98 -3.31
CA ALA A 288 7.22 4.91 -2.07
C ALA A 288 6.56 3.55 -1.86
N PHE A 289 6.10 2.93 -2.95
CA PHE A 289 5.43 1.62 -2.95
C PHE A 289 6.40 0.44 -3.14
N GLU A 290 7.71 0.68 -3.28
CA GLU A 290 8.67 -0.41 -3.22
C GLU A 290 8.59 -1.08 -1.85
N THR A 291 8.32 -2.39 -1.87
CA THR A 291 8.14 -3.15 -0.63
C THR A 291 9.47 -3.23 0.11
N ALA A 292 9.50 -2.81 1.36
CA ALA A 292 10.60 -3.15 2.25
C ALA A 292 10.70 -4.68 2.32
N ASN A 293 11.90 -5.23 2.13
CA ASN A 293 12.12 -6.68 2.06
C ASN A 293 11.86 -7.40 3.38
N GLU A 294 11.90 -6.66 4.50
CA GLU A 294 11.69 -7.22 5.82
C GLU A 294 10.26 -7.78 5.99
N GLY A 295 10.20 -9.03 6.34
CA GLY A 295 8.93 -9.75 6.52
C GLY A 295 8.31 -10.30 5.24
N TYR A 296 8.73 -9.88 4.05
CA TYR A 296 8.24 -10.43 2.79
C TYR A 296 9.18 -11.50 2.25
N TYR A 297 8.61 -12.62 1.78
CA TYR A 297 9.43 -13.75 1.31
C TYR A 297 10.03 -13.52 -0.07
N PHE A 298 9.31 -12.86 -0.99
CA PHE A 298 9.69 -12.78 -2.40
C PHE A 298 9.76 -11.36 -2.97
N ALA A 299 9.52 -10.32 -2.18
CA ALA A 299 9.46 -8.94 -2.67
C ALA A 299 10.74 -8.49 -3.41
N SER A 300 11.92 -8.80 -2.86
CA SER A 300 13.21 -8.49 -3.51
C SER A 300 13.41 -9.26 -4.81
N HIS A 301 12.98 -10.53 -4.85
CA HIS A 301 13.06 -11.38 -6.04
C HIS A 301 12.15 -10.88 -7.15
N MET A 302 10.94 -10.43 -6.82
CA MET A 302 9.99 -9.84 -7.77
C MET A 302 10.47 -8.48 -8.27
N SER A 303 11.03 -7.63 -7.39
CA SER A 303 11.64 -6.36 -7.80
C SER A 303 12.79 -6.59 -8.79
N LYS A 304 13.65 -7.57 -8.52
CA LYS A 304 14.72 -7.98 -9.43
C LYS A 304 14.18 -8.52 -10.75
N ALA A 305 13.12 -9.36 -10.71
CA ALA A 305 12.49 -9.87 -11.93
C ALA A 305 11.93 -8.73 -12.80
N ARG A 306 11.39 -7.67 -12.22
CA ARG A 306 10.94 -6.46 -12.95
C ARG A 306 12.12 -5.72 -13.59
N SER A 307 13.18 -5.45 -12.82
CA SER A 307 14.35 -4.73 -13.33
C SER A 307 15.09 -5.49 -14.44
N GLU A 308 15.03 -6.83 -14.43
CA GLU A 308 15.61 -7.71 -15.44
C GLU A 308 14.64 -8.03 -16.60
N ASN A 309 13.48 -7.37 -16.65
CA ASN A 309 12.44 -7.56 -17.69
C ASN A 309 11.93 -9.02 -17.79
N ARG A 310 11.87 -9.73 -16.66
CA ARG A 310 11.33 -11.09 -16.57
C ARG A 310 9.81 -11.13 -16.21
N ILE A 311 9.22 -9.96 -15.94
CA ILE A 311 7.79 -9.74 -15.91
C ILE A 311 7.44 -8.98 -17.18
N CYS A 312 7.01 -9.70 -18.21
CA CYS A 312 6.84 -9.18 -19.56
C CYS A 312 5.72 -9.92 -20.29
N ASN A 313 5.60 -9.75 -21.61
CA ASN A 313 4.72 -10.61 -22.43
C ASN A 313 5.40 -11.98 -22.63
N VAL A 314 4.74 -13.05 -22.19
CA VAL A 314 5.26 -14.44 -22.25
C VAL A 314 4.34 -15.30 -23.12
N PRO A 315 4.58 -15.39 -24.44
CA PRO A 315 3.74 -16.19 -25.32
C PRO A 315 3.91 -17.71 -25.07
N PRO A 316 2.87 -18.52 -25.26
CA PRO A 316 3.00 -19.96 -25.30
C PRO A 316 3.90 -20.38 -26.49
N ASP A 317 4.87 -21.26 -26.24
CA ASP A 317 5.71 -21.88 -27.27
C ASP A 317 5.07 -23.18 -27.74
N ASP A 318 4.80 -23.34 -29.03
CA ASP A 318 4.08 -24.50 -29.57
C ASP A 318 4.82 -25.83 -29.35
N HIS A 319 6.14 -25.80 -29.22
CA HIS A 319 6.98 -26.99 -29.03
C HIS A 319 7.21 -27.36 -27.57
N ALA A 320 6.98 -26.43 -26.63
CA ALA A 320 7.14 -26.71 -25.21
C ALA A 320 5.90 -27.39 -24.63
N LEU A 321 6.08 -28.34 -23.70
CA LEU A 321 4.99 -28.92 -22.93
C LEU A 321 4.49 -27.90 -21.88
N LYS A 322 3.17 -27.83 -21.71
CA LYS A 322 2.53 -26.96 -20.71
C LYS A 322 2.08 -27.79 -19.54
N TYR A 323 2.25 -27.20 -18.38
CA TYR A 323 1.93 -27.81 -17.09
C TYR A 323 1.03 -26.87 -16.29
N ALA A 324 0.35 -27.43 -15.29
CA ALA A 324 -0.33 -26.63 -14.28
C ALA A 324 0.09 -27.07 -12.87
N VAL A 325 0.08 -26.17 -11.92
CA VAL A 325 0.15 -26.46 -10.49
C VAL A 325 -1.08 -25.85 -9.82
N MET A 326 -1.72 -26.62 -8.94
CA MET A 326 -2.93 -26.19 -8.26
C MET A 326 -2.75 -26.29 -6.75
N ASP A 327 -3.20 -25.27 -6.03
CA ASP A 327 -3.52 -25.34 -4.59
C ASP A 327 -5.04 -25.41 -4.44
N ILE A 328 -5.52 -26.44 -3.73
CA ILE A 328 -6.94 -26.77 -3.66
C ILE A 328 -7.51 -26.28 -2.34
N GLY A 329 -8.39 -25.27 -2.38
CA GLY A 329 -9.17 -24.83 -1.24
C GLY A 329 -10.59 -25.41 -1.27
N TRP A 330 -11.05 -26.02 -0.16
CA TRP A 330 -12.44 -26.44 -0.01
C TRP A 330 -13.34 -25.32 0.49
N ASP A 331 -12.88 -24.60 1.52
CA ASP A 331 -13.50 -23.40 2.10
C ASP A 331 -12.75 -22.11 1.70
N ASP A 332 -11.55 -22.27 1.13
CA ASP A 332 -10.65 -21.19 0.66
C ASP A 332 -10.61 -21.16 -0.88
N ALA A 333 -9.83 -20.22 -1.42
CA ALA A 333 -9.67 -20.12 -2.87
C ALA A 333 -8.79 -21.25 -3.43
N THR A 334 -9.20 -21.80 -4.59
CA THR A 334 -8.35 -22.65 -5.42
C THR A 334 -7.52 -21.78 -6.35
N ALA A 335 -6.20 -21.91 -6.28
CA ALA A 335 -5.26 -21.15 -7.10
C ALA A 335 -4.56 -22.06 -8.12
N ILE A 336 -4.46 -21.60 -9.37
CA ILE A 336 -3.89 -22.35 -10.49
C ILE A 336 -2.88 -21.48 -11.21
N TRP A 337 -1.65 -21.98 -11.36
CA TRP A 337 -0.68 -21.44 -12.30
C TRP A 337 -0.52 -22.40 -13.46
N THR A 338 -0.46 -21.87 -14.67
CA THR A 338 -0.02 -22.64 -15.85
C THR A 338 1.33 -22.11 -16.31
N PHE A 339 2.19 -23.03 -16.77
CA PHE A 339 3.55 -22.69 -17.14
C PHE A 339 4.10 -23.64 -18.21
N GLN A 340 5.18 -23.21 -18.83
CA GLN A 340 6.01 -24.02 -19.73
C GLN A 340 7.47 -23.96 -19.32
N VAL A 341 8.27 -24.94 -19.73
CA VAL A 341 9.71 -24.98 -19.48
C VAL A 341 10.46 -24.90 -20.80
N ILE A 342 11.29 -23.89 -20.95
CA ILE A 342 12.13 -23.65 -22.12
C ILE A 342 13.58 -23.65 -21.68
N GLY A 343 14.33 -24.70 -22.02
CA GLY A 343 15.69 -24.89 -21.52
C GLY A 343 15.71 -24.98 -19.99
N LYS A 344 16.32 -23.97 -19.35
CA LYS A 344 16.41 -23.86 -17.90
C LYS A 344 15.45 -22.83 -17.29
N GLU A 345 14.61 -22.23 -18.11
CA GLU A 345 13.66 -21.20 -17.70
C GLU A 345 12.25 -21.77 -17.52
N VAL A 346 11.54 -21.23 -16.55
CA VAL A 346 10.11 -21.52 -16.31
C VAL A 346 9.31 -20.27 -16.66
N HIS A 347 8.47 -20.39 -17.64
CA HIS A 347 7.65 -19.31 -18.16
C HIS A 347 6.21 -19.48 -17.66
N MET A 348 5.79 -18.65 -16.70
CA MET A 348 4.43 -18.62 -16.15
C MET A 348 3.51 -17.95 -17.17
N LEU A 349 2.53 -18.71 -17.68
CA LEU A 349 1.68 -18.31 -18.80
C LEU A 349 0.38 -17.66 -18.35
N ASP A 350 -0.31 -18.26 -17.37
CA ASP A 350 -1.58 -17.79 -16.86
C ASP A 350 -1.67 -18.05 -15.35
N TYR A 351 -2.45 -17.23 -14.67
CA TYR A 351 -2.86 -17.40 -13.28
C TYR A 351 -4.37 -17.30 -13.15
N TYR A 352 -4.95 -18.15 -12.31
CA TYR A 352 -6.37 -18.10 -11.97
C TYR A 352 -6.58 -18.46 -10.50
N GLU A 353 -7.46 -17.72 -9.85
CA GLU A 353 -7.87 -17.96 -8.47
C GLU A 353 -9.37 -17.72 -8.35
N ASN A 354 -10.08 -18.61 -7.68
CA ASN A 354 -11.47 -18.42 -7.32
C ASN A 354 -11.84 -19.28 -6.10
N SER A 355 -12.91 -18.90 -5.39
CA SER A 355 -13.43 -19.61 -4.23
C SER A 355 -14.88 -20.01 -4.43
N GLY A 356 -15.31 -21.10 -3.77
CA GLY A 356 -16.70 -21.56 -3.79
C GLY A 356 -17.17 -22.18 -5.12
N GLU A 357 -16.26 -22.45 -6.05
CA GLU A 357 -16.57 -23.01 -7.36
C GLU A 357 -16.40 -24.52 -7.41
N SER A 358 -17.17 -25.17 -8.28
CA SER A 358 -17.07 -26.60 -8.52
C SER A 358 -15.86 -26.98 -9.37
N LEU A 359 -15.42 -28.23 -9.28
CA LEU A 359 -14.34 -28.76 -10.12
C LEU A 359 -14.57 -28.58 -11.63
N SER A 360 -15.83 -28.65 -12.07
CA SER A 360 -16.20 -28.46 -13.49
C SER A 360 -15.93 -27.03 -13.95
N HIS A 361 -15.93 -26.04 -13.05
CA HIS A 361 -15.54 -24.67 -13.34
C HIS A 361 -14.05 -24.57 -13.70
N TYR A 362 -13.18 -25.18 -12.88
CA TYR A 362 -11.74 -25.19 -13.12
C TYR A 362 -11.37 -26.05 -14.34
N ASP A 363 -12.06 -27.16 -14.60
CA ASP A 363 -11.94 -27.96 -15.83
C ASP A 363 -12.20 -27.09 -17.07
N LYS A 364 -13.33 -26.36 -17.07
CA LYS A 364 -13.70 -25.47 -18.17
C LYS A 364 -12.65 -24.38 -18.38
N TRP A 365 -12.11 -23.80 -17.28
CA TRP A 365 -11.08 -22.80 -17.37
C TRP A 365 -9.78 -23.37 -17.97
N LEU A 366 -9.29 -24.53 -17.50
CA LEU A 366 -8.09 -25.19 -18.00
C LEU A 366 -8.21 -25.55 -19.50
N LYS A 367 -9.35 -26.15 -19.90
CA LYS A 367 -9.63 -26.53 -21.30
C LYS A 367 -9.84 -25.31 -22.20
N GLY A 368 -10.21 -24.17 -21.65
CA GLY A 368 -10.38 -22.92 -22.38
C GLY A 368 -9.06 -22.19 -22.71
N ARG A 369 -7.90 -22.73 -22.30
CA ARG A 369 -6.61 -22.13 -22.65
C ARG A 369 -6.26 -22.41 -24.12
N PRO A 370 -5.51 -21.51 -24.79
CA PRO A 370 -5.11 -21.69 -26.18
C PRO A 370 -4.02 -22.77 -26.38
N TYR A 371 -3.78 -23.60 -25.36
CA TYR A 371 -2.79 -24.67 -25.34
C TYR A 371 -3.27 -25.85 -24.50
N ALA A 372 -2.80 -27.05 -24.81
CA ALA A 372 -3.11 -28.25 -24.04
C ALA A 372 -2.19 -28.37 -22.81
N ILE A 373 -2.78 -28.73 -21.68
CA ILE A 373 -2.06 -29.03 -20.44
C ILE A 373 -1.64 -30.50 -20.44
N GLU A 374 -0.34 -30.77 -20.45
CA GLU A 374 0.21 -32.12 -20.43
C GLU A 374 0.02 -32.79 -19.07
N ARG A 375 0.18 -32.02 -17.97
CA ARG A 375 0.10 -32.59 -16.61
C ARG A 375 -0.24 -31.50 -15.58
N ILE A 376 -1.00 -31.89 -14.56
CA ILE A 376 -1.34 -31.06 -13.41
C ILE A 376 -0.64 -31.62 -12.16
N PHE A 377 0.08 -30.75 -11.47
CA PHE A 377 0.69 -31.03 -10.18
C PHE A 377 -0.28 -30.62 -9.07
N LEU A 378 -0.61 -31.56 -8.18
CA LEU A 378 -1.57 -31.40 -7.12
C LEU A 378 -0.89 -31.53 -5.74
N PRO A 379 -1.35 -30.79 -4.71
CA PRO A 379 -0.81 -30.92 -3.36
C PRO A 379 -1.10 -32.32 -2.80
N HIS A 380 -0.36 -32.70 -1.73
CA HIS A 380 -0.43 -34.03 -1.12
C HIS A 380 -1.82 -34.42 -0.62
N ASP A 381 -2.61 -33.47 -0.16
CA ASP A 381 -3.97 -33.65 0.35
C ASP A 381 -5.00 -33.98 -0.76
N ALA A 382 -4.65 -33.72 -2.02
CA ALA A 382 -5.43 -34.18 -3.17
C ALA A 382 -5.55 -35.73 -3.27
N ALA A 383 -4.71 -36.47 -2.52
CA ALA A 383 -4.79 -37.92 -2.38
C ALA A 383 -5.79 -38.38 -1.32
N ASN A 384 -6.29 -37.50 -0.47
CA ASN A 384 -7.23 -37.84 0.59
C ASN A 384 -8.59 -38.24 -0.01
N LYS A 385 -9.05 -39.46 0.33
CA LYS A 385 -10.31 -39.96 -0.15
C LYS A 385 -11.48 -39.35 0.61
N ASN A 386 -12.48 -38.90 -0.12
CA ASN A 386 -13.76 -38.53 0.45
C ASN A 386 -14.52 -39.80 0.93
N PRO A 387 -14.87 -39.88 2.22
CA PRO A 387 -15.56 -41.07 2.76
C PRO A 387 -16.90 -41.38 2.07
N ALA A 388 -17.61 -40.37 1.56
CA ALA A 388 -18.91 -40.52 0.94
C ALA A 388 -18.83 -41.08 -0.50
N THR A 389 -17.78 -40.73 -1.26
CA THR A 389 -17.63 -41.09 -2.68
C THR A 389 -16.54 -42.13 -2.93
N GLY A 390 -15.65 -42.36 -1.98
CA GLY A 390 -14.47 -43.21 -2.12
C GLY A 390 -13.37 -42.66 -3.07
N LYS A 391 -13.63 -41.54 -3.76
CA LYS A 391 -12.71 -40.90 -4.68
C LYS A 391 -11.92 -39.80 -3.98
N CYS A 392 -10.67 -39.61 -4.39
CA CYS A 392 -9.85 -38.45 -4.00
C CYS A 392 -9.96 -37.35 -5.07
N TYR A 393 -9.50 -36.16 -4.73
CA TYR A 393 -9.53 -35.02 -5.65
C TYR A 393 -8.74 -35.29 -6.94
N ALA A 394 -7.57 -35.93 -6.81
CA ALA A 394 -6.79 -36.32 -7.97
C ALA A 394 -7.54 -37.29 -8.93
N ASP A 395 -8.46 -38.15 -8.41
CA ASP A 395 -9.27 -39.03 -9.24
C ASP A 395 -10.26 -38.21 -10.08
N TYR A 396 -10.89 -37.20 -9.50
CA TYR A 396 -11.77 -36.29 -10.25
C TYR A 396 -11.05 -35.54 -11.36
N VAL A 397 -9.82 -35.04 -11.09
CA VAL A 397 -9.01 -34.33 -12.10
C VAL A 397 -8.58 -35.30 -13.22
N ARG A 398 -8.32 -36.59 -12.92
CA ARG A 398 -8.05 -37.62 -13.95
C ARG A 398 -9.29 -37.93 -14.76
N ASP A 399 -10.48 -38.02 -14.14
CA ASP A 399 -11.74 -38.23 -14.83
C ASP A 399 -12.05 -37.11 -15.83
N MET A 400 -11.53 -35.89 -15.60
CA MET A 400 -11.62 -34.79 -16.56
C MET A 400 -10.63 -34.91 -17.74
N GLY A 401 -9.78 -35.92 -17.74
CA GLY A 401 -8.84 -36.24 -18.82
C GLY A 401 -7.41 -35.67 -18.63
N PHE A 402 -7.10 -35.15 -17.46
CA PHE A 402 -5.72 -34.62 -17.19
C PHE A 402 -4.84 -35.71 -16.54
N LYS A 403 -3.58 -35.74 -16.93
CA LYS A 403 -2.55 -36.47 -16.19
C LYS A 403 -2.22 -35.71 -14.91
N THR A 404 -2.15 -36.41 -13.78
CA THR A 404 -1.86 -35.77 -12.48
C THR A 404 -0.64 -36.37 -11.81
N ASP A 405 0.15 -35.54 -11.17
CA ASP A 405 1.18 -35.93 -10.21
C ASP A 405 0.84 -35.34 -8.85
N ILE A 406 0.90 -36.15 -7.79
CA ILE A 406 0.72 -35.67 -6.43
C ILE A 406 2.09 -35.32 -5.85
N ILE A 407 2.22 -34.09 -5.40
CA ILE A 407 3.43 -33.56 -4.77
C ILE A 407 3.50 -34.09 -3.34
N LYS A 408 4.66 -34.63 -2.96
CA LYS A 408 4.86 -35.10 -1.58
C LYS A 408 4.80 -33.91 -0.61
N LYS A 409 4.24 -34.17 0.56
CA LYS A 409 4.23 -33.18 1.64
C LYS A 409 5.66 -32.81 2.02
N SER A 410 5.94 -31.53 2.04
CA SER A 410 7.20 -31.03 2.60
C SER A 410 7.18 -31.12 4.13
N GLU A 411 8.31 -31.41 4.72
CA GLU A 411 8.47 -31.41 6.17
C GLU A 411 8.57 -29.99 6.75
N ASN A 412 8.98 -29.01 5.92
CA ASN A 412 9.16 -27.63 6.32
C ASN A 412 8.90 -26.67 5.16
N GLU A 413 7.82 -25.89 5.25
CA GLU A 413 7.45 -24.87 4.26
C GLU A 413 8.57 -23.83 4.01
N LEU A 414 9.40 -23.52 5.00
CA LEU A 414 10.52 -22.60 4.83
C LEU A 414 11.58 -23.14 3.88
N VAL A 415 11.78 -24.47 3.83
CA VAL A 415 12.69 -25.10 2.85
C VAL A 415 12.17 -24.91 1.44
N ASP A 416 10.87 -25.11 1.22
CA ASP A 416 10.25 -24.91 -0.11
C ASP A 416 10.29 -23.45 -0.53
N ILE A 417 10.15 -22.52 0.42
CA ILE A 417 10.31 -21.07 0.18
C ILE A 417 11.75 -20.78 -0.31
N GLU A 418 12.77 -21.33 0.34
CA GLU A 418 14.18 -21.15 -0.08
C GLU A 418 14.46 -21.81 -1.45
N MET A 419 13.88 -22.96 -1.72
CA MET A 419 13.95 -23.59 -3.03
C MET A 419 13.32 -22.69 -4.11
N LEU A 420 12.14 -22.11 -3.85
CA LEU A 420 11.51 -21.19 -4.77
C LEU A 420 12.36 -19.92 -4.98
N ARG A 421 12.99 -19.39 -3.93
CA ARG A 421 13.93 -18.25 -4.03
C ARG A 421 15.11 -18.55 -4.95
N SER A 422 15.69 -19.76 -4.86
CA SER A 422 16.80 -20.17 -5.73
C SER A 422 16.37 -20.29 -7.20
N LEU A 423 15.12 -20.71 -7.45
CA LEU A 423 14.56 -20.83 -8.79
C LEU A 423 14.18 -19.47 -9.40
N PHE A 424 14.00 -18.43 -8.60
CA PHE A 424 13.46 -17.14 -9.02
C PHE A 424 14.23 -16.47 -10.18
N THR A 425 15.55 -16.71 -10.26
CA THR A 425 16.38 -16.18 -11.35
C THR A 425 16.01 -16.75 -12.74
N ARG A 426 15.22 -17.82 -12.77
CA ARG A 426 14.80 -18.55 -13.96
C ARG A 426 13.30 -18.41 -14.24
N LEU A 427 12.56 -17.70 -13.36
CA LEU A 427 11.13 -17.48 -13.52
C LEU A 427 10.85 -16.25 -14.36
N TYR A 428 10.00 -16.42 -15.36
CA TYR A 428 9.40 -15.38 -16.17
C TYR A 428 7.90 -15.40 -15.95
N PHE A 429 7.26 -14.22 -15.91
CA PHE A 429 5.83 -14.09 -15.67
C PHE A 429 5.17 -13.29 -16.75
N ASP A 430 4.06 -13.78 -17.31
CA ASP A 430 3.24 -12.95 -18.18
C ASP A 430 2.62 -11.81 -17.38
N GLN A 431 2.92 -10.57 -17.76
CA GLN A 431 2.57 -9.37 -17.01
C GLN A 431 1.05 -9.19 -16.90
N SER A 432 0.29 -9.55 -17.92
CA SER A 432 -1.16 -9.34 -17.97
C SER A 432 -1.94 -10.52 -17.43
N ARG A 433 -1.63 -11.73 -17.88
CA ARG A 433 -2.36 -12.95 -17.54
C ARG A 433 -2.03 -13.49 -16.16
N CYS A 434 -0.85 -13.15 -15.63
CA CYS A 434 -0.42 -13.51 -14.27
C CYS A 434 -0.55 -12.35 -13.28
N SER A 435 -1.20 -11.23 -13.59
CA SER A 435 -1.19 -9.99 -12.80
C SER A 435 -1.60 -10.21 -11.33
N GLU A 436 -2.65 -10.97 -11.06
CA GLU A 436 -3.12 -11.24 -9.70
C GLU A 436 -2.18 -12.19 -8.95
N GLY A 437 -1.65 -13.21 -9.61
CA GLY A 437 -0.66 -14.10 -9.04
C GLY A 437 0.66 -13.39 -8.72
N ILE A 438 1.10 -12.47 -9.59
CA ILE A 438 2.26 -11.59 -9.34
C ILE A 438 2.05 -10.79 -8.08
N LYS A 439 0.88 -10.16 -7.91
CA LYS A 439 0.52 -9.43 -6.67
C LYS A 439 0.57 -10.35 -5.45
N ALA A 440 0.04 -11.57 -5.54
CA ALA A 440 0.06 -12.54 -4.45
C ALA A 440 1.50 -12.86 -4.02
N VAL A 441 2.40 -13.16 -4.97
CA VAL A 441 3.81 -13.45 -4.69
C VAL A 441 4.54 -12.25 -4.10
N GLU A 442 4.28 -11.03 -4.58
CA GLU A 442 4.86 -9.80 -4.06
C GLU A 442 4.45 -9.53 -2.60
N ASN A 443 3.24 -9.94 -2.22
CA ASN A 443 2.66 -9.63 -0.91
C ASN A 443 2.67 -10.82 0.08
N TYR A 444 3.30 -11.93 -0.27
CA TYR A 444 3.46 -13.08 0.62
C TYR A 444 4.51 -12.78 1.70
N ARG A 445 4.07 -12.76 2.97
CA ARG A 445 4.86 -12.24 4.09
C ARG A 445 4.78 -13.10 5.33
N LYS A 446 5.72 -12.88 6.25
CA LYS A 446 5.73 -13.43 7.62
C LYS A 446 4.61 -12.82 8.46
N GLU A 447 4.11 -13.58 9.44
CA GLU A 447 3.16 -13.08 10.42
C GLU A 447 3.85 -12.11 11.39
N TRP A 448 3.24 -10.95 11.60
CA TRP A 448 3.71 -10.00 12.62
C TRP A 448 3.18 -10.36 14.00
N ASN A 449 4.04 -10.34 15.01
CA ASN A 449 3.69 -10.52 16.41
C ASN A 449 3.65 -9.16 17.13
N GLU A 450 2.48 -8.58 17.28
CA GLU A 450 2.31 -7.28 17.94
C GLU A 450 2.85 -7.24 19.37
N LYS A 451 2.71 -8.35 20.13
CA LYS A 451 3.16 -8.41 21.53
C LYS A 451 4.69 -8.40 21.66
N LYS A 452 5.40 -8.96 20.70
CA LYS A 452 6.87 -9.06 20.70
C LYS A 452 7.53 -8.03 19.79
N GLY A 453 6.79 -7.32 18.96
CA GLY A 453 7.32 -6.35 17.99
C GLY A 453 8.28 -6.97 16.95
N CYS A 454 8.04 -8.22 16.55
CA CYS A 454 8.88 -8.93 15.58
C CYS A 454 8.06 -9.85 14.67
N PHE A 455 8.64 -10.22 13.53
CA PHE A 455 8.07 -11.23 12.66
C PHE A 455 8.23 -12.64 13.23
N ARG A 456 7.19 -13.47 13.08
CA ARG A 456 7.24 -14.91 13.35
C ARG A 456 7.88 -15.62 12.17
N GLU A 457 8.50 -16.79 12.42
CA GLU A 457 9.09 -17.63 11.38
C GLU A 457 8.05 -18.42 10.55
N ARG A 458 6.81 -17.97 10.49
CA ARG A 458 5.74 -18.59 9.71
C ARG A 458 5.05 -17.59 8.81
N PRO A 459 4.55 -18.02 7.65
CA PRO A 459 3.77 -17.17 6.76
C PRO A 459 2.47 -16.68 7.41
N PHE A 460 2.12 -15.44 7.10
CA PHE A 460 0.82 -14.88 7.44
C PHE A 460 -0.21 -15.38 6.43
N HIS A 461 -1.26 -16.05 6.92
CA HIS A 461 -2.33 -16.54 6.07
C HIS A 461 -3.30 -15.40 5.74
N ASN A 462 -3.33 -15.02 4.47
CA ASN A 462 -4.20 -14.01 3.89
C ASN A 462 -4.47 -14.34 2.41
N TRP A 463 -5.12 -13.43 1.70
CA TRP A 463 -5.41 -13.58 0.26
C TRP A 463 -4.16 -13.91 -0.58
N ALA A 464 -2.98 -13.39 -0.25
CA ALA A 464 -1.73 -13.66 -0.98
C ALA A 464 -1.22 -15.11 -0.80
N SER A 465 -1.77 -15.84 0.17
CA SER A 465 -1.31 -17.20 0.50
C SER A 465 -1.65 -18.21 -0.59
N HIS A 466 -2.83 -18.15 -1.18
CA HIS A 466 -3.33 -19.19 -2.11
C HIS A 466 -2.47 -19.24 -3.37
N GLY A 467 -2.32 -18.12 -4.06
CA GLY A 467 -1.50 -18.02 -5.27
C GLY A 467 -0.03 -18.33 -5.03
N THR A 468 0.53 -17.90 -3.91
CA THR A 468 1.94 -18.14 -3.61
C THR A 468 2.20 -19.57 -3.16
N LYS A 469 1.32 -20.17 -2.34
CA LYS A 469 1.45 -21.55 -1.88
C LYS A 469 1.39 -22.54 -3.04
N SER A 470 0.55 -22.30 -4.06
CA SER A 470 0.53 -23.16 -5.24
C SER A 470 1.90 -23.20 -5.95
N LEU A 471 2.64 -22.07 -6.04
CA LEU A 471 4.02 -22.05 -6.53
C LEU A 471 4.99 -22.76 -5.57
N ILE A 472 4.88 -22.50 -4.27
CA ILE A 472 5.75 -23.12 -3.24
C ILE A 472 5.58 -24.63 -3.28
N TYR A 473 4.35 -25.17 -3.31
CA TYR A 473 4.12 -26.61 -3.43
C TYR A 473 4.67 -27.15 -4.76
N GLY A 474 4.51 -26.40 -5.84
CA GLY A 474 4.99 -26.80 -7.15
C GLY A 474 6.51 -26.83 -7.32
N VAL A 475 7.28 -26.16 -6.44
CA VAL A 475 8.70 -25.87 -6.66
C VAL A 475 9.56 -27.13 -6.89
N SER A 476 9.32 -28.20 -6.14
CA SER A 476 10.03 -29.47 -6.32
C SER A 476 9.77 -30.12 -7.71
N SER A 477 8.58 -29.93 -8.24
CA SER A 477 8.23 -30.37 -9.60
C SER A 477 8.83 -29.47 -10.67
N LEU A 478 8.85 -28.15 -10.43
CA LEU A 478 9.52 -27.19 -11.31
C LEU A 478 11.01 -27.47 -11.40
N GLU A 479 11.69 -27.67 -10.29
CA GLU A 479 13.13 -28.01 -10.27
C GLU A 479 13.42 -29.31 -11.03
N ARG A 480 12.59 -30.35 -10.83
CA ARG A 480 12.74 -31.61 -11.56
C ARG A 480 12.58 -31.44 -13.07
N LEU A 481 11.61 -30.64 -13.52
CA LEU A 481 11.40 -30.38 -14.94
C LEU A 481 12.55 -29.57 -15.55
N VAL A 482 13.07 -28.59 -14.83
CA VAL A 482 14.23 -27.78 -15.24
C VAL A 482 15.51 -28.64 -15.24
N GLY A 483 15.71 -29.50 -14.23
CA GLY A 483 16.87 -30.38 -14.10
C GLY A 483 16.94 -31.45 -15.21
N ASN A 484 15.81 -32.03 -15.57
CA ASN A 484 15.74 -33.09 -16.59
C ASN A 484 15.94 -32.63 -18.03
N ARG A 485 15.88 -31.33 -18.31
CA ARG A 485 16.07 -30.76 -19.66
C ARG A 485 17.43 -30.07 -19.86
N GLY A 486 18.25 -30.01 -18.82
CA GLY A 486 19.43 -29.15 -18.84
C GLY A 486 20.79 -29.81 -19.02
N LEU A 487 20.98 -31.03 -18.56
CA LEU A 487 22.24 -31.77 -18.67
C LEU A 487 21.93 -33.26 -18.56
N SER A 488 22.61 -34.09 -19.38
CA SER A 488 22.56 -35.53 -19.23
C SER A 488 23.12 -35.95 -17.87
N ALA A 489 22.77 -37.14 -17.38
CA ALA A 489 23.31 -37.69 -16.12
C ALA A 489 24.83 -37.69 -16.11
N GLU A 490 25.46 -37.79 -17.26
CA GLU A 490 26.91 -37.81 -17.47
C GLU A 490 27.50 -36.37 -17.36
N GLU A 491 26.82 -35.36 -17.86
CA GLU A 491 27.22 -33.96 -17.68
C GLU A 491 27.07 -33.49 -16.23
N TRP A 492 26.02 -33.94 -15.51
CA TRP A 492 25.90 -33.75 -14.05
C TRP A 492 27.00 -34.43 -13.25
N LYS A 493 27.39 -35.63 -13.65
CA LYS A 493 28.51 -36.38 -13.03
C LYS A 493 29.85 -35.65 -13.22
N ASN A 494 30.05 -35.07 -14.41
CA ASN A 494 31.23 -34.28 -14.73
C ASN A 494 31.30 -32.94 -13.99
N ILE A 495 30.15 -32.26 -13.79
CA ILE A 495 30.07 -31.03 -13.00
C ILE A 495 30.32 -31.32 -11.51
N ARG A 496 29.71 -32.38 -10.94
CA ARG A 496 29.98 -32.79 -9.55
C ARG A 496 31.40 -33.20 -9.30
N SER A 497 32.08 -33.83 -10.26
CA SER A 497 33.50 -34.19 -10.12
C SER A 497 34.46 -32.99 -10.23
N LYS A 498 34.00 -31.87 -10.75
CA LYS A 498 34.80 -30.67 -11.01
C LYS A 498 34.65 -29.58 -9.92
N TYR A 499 33.57 -29.62 -9.14
CA TYR A 499 33.20 -28.61 -8.15
C TYR A 499 32.71 -29.18 -6.81
N GLY A 500 32.79 -30.53 -6.61
CA GLY A 500 32.47 -31.25 -5.37
C GLY A 500 33.68 -31.62 -4.55
#